data_4022eea3fca4da01dfd37edb07b8e4fc
#
_entry.id   4022eea3fca4da01dfd37edb07b8e4fc
#
_cell.length_a   1.000
_cell.length_b   1.000
_cell.length_c   1.000
_cell.angle_alpha   90.00
_cell.angle_beta   90.00
_cell.angle_gamma   90.00
#
_symmetry.space_group_name_H-M   'P 1'
#
loop_
_entity.id
_entity.type
_entity.pdbx_description
1 polymer ?
#
loop_
_entity_poly.entity_id
_entity_poly.type
_entity_poly.pdbx_seq_one_letter_code
_entity_poly.pdbx_strand_id
1 'polypeptide(L)'
;MPRTDGRLPDQLRPVEIFLDIAPHATASVLIGFGRTRVICAATIQDEVPRWMKVQGVPGGWLTAEYSMLPYSTLDRKERDSSRGRPDGRGIEIQRLIGRSLRAVVDLKKLGQRTLCIDCDVLQADGGTRT
;
A
#
# COMPACT_ATOMS: atom_id res chain seq x y z
N MET A 1 -31.10 -2.52 5.07
CA MET A 1 -30.54 -3.31 6.16
C MET A 1 -29.32 -2.61 6.73
N PRO A 2 -29.25 -2.40 8.03
CA PRO A 2 -28.03 -1.89 8.63
C PRO A 2 -26.90 -2.91 8.49
N ARG A 3 -25.68 -2.42 8.35
CA ARG A 3 -24.49 -3.28 8.31
C ARG A 3 -24.23 -3.88 9.70
N THR A 4 -23.42 -4.93 9.75
CA THR A 4 -23.11 -5.66 10.99
C THR A 4 -22.51 -4.77 12.10
N ASP A 5 -21.88 -3.66 11.72
CA ASP A 5 -21.31 -2.67 12.63
C ASP A 5 -22.26 -1.50 12.96
N GLY A 6 -23.52 -1.58 12.55
CA GLY A 6 -24.53 -0.59 12.82
C GLY A 6 -24.55 0.61 11.86
N ARG A 7 -23.67 0.67 10.87
CA ARG A 7 -23.63 1.77 9.90
C ARG A 7 -24.80 1.69 8.93
N LEU A 8 -25.23 2.86 8.46
CA LEU A 8 -26.17 2.96 7.35
C LEU A 8 -25.48 2.56 6.03
N PRO A 9 -26.24 2.15 4.98
CA PRO A 9 -25.64 1.72 3.71
C PRO A 9 -24.76 2.76 3.03
N ASP A 10 -25.05 4.03 3.21
CA ASP A 10 -24.31 5.17 2.64
C ASP A 10 -23.27 5.77 3.58
N GLN A 11 -23.08 5.18 4.76
CA GLN A 11 -22.14 5.68 5.76
C GLN A 11 -20.79 5.00 5.64
N LEU A 12 -19.73 5.81 5.54
CA LEU A 12 -18.36 5.30 5.53
C LEU A 12 -17.95 4.81 6.93
N ARG A 13 -17.00 3.88 6.95
CA ARG A 13 -16.35 3.51 8.20
C ARG A 13 -15.58 4.72 8.74
N PRO A 14 -15.47 4.87 10.08
CA PRO A 14 -14.65 5.93 10.65
C PRO A 14 -13.21 5.85 10.16
N VAL A 15 -12.64 6.98 9.80
CA VAL A 15 -11.26 7.09 9.30
C VAL A 15 -10.40 7.75 10.37
N GLU A 16 -9.30 7.09 10.74
CA GLU A 16 -8.28 7.65 11.63
C GLU A 16 -6.93 7.62 10.91
N ILE A 17 -6.16 8.69 11.06
CA ILE A 17 -4.86 8.81 10.42
C ILE A 17 -3.82 9.26 11.45
N PHE A 18 -2.75 8.47 11.59
CA PHE A 18 -1.60 8.79 12.43
C PHE A 18 -0.37 8.95 11.54
N LEU A 19 0.25 10.12 11.58
CA LEU A 19 1.40 10.44 10.74
C LEU A 19 2.73 10.07 11.43
N ASP A 20 3.76 9.94 10.62
CA ASP A 20 5.16 9.82 11.07
C ASP A 20 5.41 8.63 12.01
N ILE A 21 4.85 7.48 11.66
CA ILE A 21 4.98 6.27 12.47
C ILE A 21 6.25 5.47 12.18
N ALA A 22 6.90 5.71 11.05
CA ALA A 22 8.15 5.05 10.65
C ALA A 22 9.23 6.10 10.38
N PRO A 23 10.14 6.34 11.36
CA PRO A 23 11.08 7.47 11.29
C PRO A 23 12.06 7.43 10.11
N HIS A 24 12.40 6.24 9.61
CA HIS A 24 13.35 6.11 8.50
C HIS A 24 12.71 6.18 7.12
N ALA A 25 11.37 6.18 7.04
CA ALA A 25 10.68 6.41 5.79
C ALA A 25 10.66 7.90 5.45
N THR A 26 10.58 8.21 4.16
CA THR A 26 10.40 9.60 3.71
C THR A 26 9.07 10.17 4.23
N ALA A 27 8.03 9.36 4.19
CA ALA A 27 6.74 9.66 4.80
C ALA A 27 6.08 8.35 5.24
N SER A 28 5.28 8.41 6.28
CA SER A 28 4.56 7.22 6.75
C SER A 28 3.26 7.58 7.42
N VAL A 29 2.32 6.67 7.37
CA VAL A 29 0.99 6.83 7.96
C VAL A 29 0.46 5.49 8.43
N LEU A 30 -0.20 5.49 9.59
CA LEU A 30 -1.09 4.41 9.99
C LEU A 30 -2.51 4.89 9.72
N ILE A 31 -3.19 4.23 8.80
CA ILE A 31 -4.58 4.55 8.48
C ILE A 31 -5.50 3.48 9.08
N GLY A 32 -6.54 3.94 9.77
CA GLY A 32 -7.62 3.09 10.25
C GLY A 32 -8.90 3.38 9.48
N PHE A 33 -9.53 2.33 8.99
CA PHE A 33 -10.83 2.37 8.34
C PHE A 33 -11.75 1.44 9.14
N GLY A 34 -12.43 1.98 10.14
CA GLY A 34 -13.07 1.15 11.14
C GLY A 34 -12.02 0.33 11.90
N ARG A 35 -12.15 -0.98 11.87
CA ARG A 35 -11.16 -1.91 12.47
C ARG A 35 -10.02 -2.29 11.53
N THR A 36 -10.14 -2.01 10.25
CA THR A 36 -9.05 -2.24 9.31
C THR A 36 -7.94 -1.23 9.56
N ARG A 37 -6.71 -1.71 9.76
CA ARG A 37 -5.54 -0.88 10.01
C ARG A 37 -4.41 -1.26 9.06
N VAL A 38 -3.86 -0.27 8.39
CA VAL A 38 -2.79 -0.45 7.41
C VAL A 38 -1.70 0.57 7.67
N ILE A 39 -0.46 0.11 7.70
CA ILE A 39 0.71 0.99 7.67
C ILE A 39 1.08 1.22 6.22
N CYS A 40 1.19 2.49 5.83
CA CYS A 40 1.66 2.87 4.50
C CYS A 40 2.90 3.74 4.67
N ALA A 41 3.97 3.37 3.99
CA ALA A 41 5.22 4.12 4.04
C ALA A 41 5.71 4.41 2.62
N ALA A 42 6.27 5.60 2.44
CA ALA A 42 6.86 6.01 1.19
C ALA A 42 8.36 6.24 1.38
N THR A 43 9.16 5.70 0.49
CA THR A 43 10.61 5.89 0.47
C THR A 43 11.03 6.33 -0.92
N ILE A 44 11.86 7.37 -1.00
CA ILE A 44 12.40 7.86 -2.26
C ILE A 44 13.79 7.27 -2.46
N GLN A 45 14.01 6.62 -3.61
CA GLN A 45 15.31 6.13 -4.04
C GLN A 45 15.80 6.99 -5.21
N ASP A 46 17.07 7.37 -5.20
CA ASP A 46 17.68 8.19 -6.25
C ASP A 46 18.09 7.35 -7.47
N GLU A 47 17.23 6.42 -7.85
CA GLU A 47 17.45 5.50 -8.95
C GLU A 47 16.13 5.16 -9.60
N VAL A 48 16.15 4.89 -10.91
CA VAL A 48 14.99 4.42 -11.66
C VAL A 48 15.19 2.97 -12.08
N PRO A 49 14.09 2.22 -12.36
CA PRO A 49 14.22 0.86 -12.86
C PRO A 49 15.05 0.78 -14.13
N ARG A 50 15.79 -0.32 -14.27
CA ARG A 50 16.68 -0.52 -15.42
C ARG A 50 15.96 -0.42 -16.76
N TRP A 51 14.73 -0.91 -16.85
CA TRP A 51 13.96 -0.86 -18.09
C TRP A 51 13.72 0.57 -18.59
N MET A 52 13.56 1.52 -17.64
CA MET A 52 13.43 2.94 -18.00
C MET A 52 14.73 3.50 -18.57
N LYS A 53 15.86 3.12 -17.99
CA LYS A 53 17.17 3.53 -18.49
C LYS A 53 17.42 2.99 -19.89
N VAL A 54 17.12 1.72 -20.12
CA VAL A 54 17.30 1.04 -21.39
C VAL A 54 16.42 1.65 -22.49
N GLN A 55 15.15 1.97 -22.15
CA GLN A 55 14.20 2.53 -23.10
C GLN A 55 14.28 4.06 -23.22
N GLY A 56 15.10 4.71 -22.40
CA GLY A 56 15.22 6.16 -22.43
C GLY A 56 13.95 6.89 -22.00
N VAL A 57 13.15 6.30 -21.11
CA VAL A 57 11.91 6.91 -20.60
C VAL A 57 12.27 8.03 -19.63
N PRO A 58 11.80 9.28 -19.86
CA PRO A 58 12.09 10.39 -18.96
C PRO A 58 11.29 10.32 -17.67
N GLY A 59 11.79 10.97 -16.62
CA GLY A 59 11.10 11.09 -15.34
C GLY A 59 11.41 9.98 -14.37
N GLY A 60 10.55 9.83 -13.38
CA GLY A 60 10.67 8.84 -12.32
C GLY A 60 9.68 7.70 -12.43
N TRP A 61 9.66 6.89 -11.40
CA TRP A 61 8.76 5.75 -11.31
C TRP A 61 8.14 5.67 -9.92
N LEU A 62 7.00 5.02 -9.84
CA LEU A 62 6.35 4.70 -8.58
C LEU A 62 6.00 3.21 -8.60
N THR A 63 6.41 2.51 -7.56
CA THR A 63 6.10 1.10 -7.35
C THR A 63 5.47 0.90 -5.99
N ALA A 64 4.69 -0.15 -5.83
CA ALA A 64 4.02 -0.45 -4.58
C ALA A 64 4.17 -1.92 -4.23
N GLU A 65 4.31 -2.19 -2.94
CA GLU A 65 4.25 -3.52 -2.38
C GLU A 65 3.14 -3.57 -1.34
N TYR A 66 2.50 -4.72 -1.23
CA TYR A 66 1.40 -4.93 -0.31
C TYR A 66 1.58 -6.27 0.38
N SER A 67 1.38 -6.29 1.68
CA SER A 67 1.46 -7.51 2.47
C SER A 67 0.44 -7.49 3.60
N MET A 68 -0.16 -8.64 3.86
CA MET A 68 -0.93 -8.87 5.08
C MET A 68 -0.01 -9.50 6.11
N LEU A 69 0.19 -8.82 7.23
CA LEU A 69 1.02 -9.35 8.31
C LEU A 69 0.39 -10.62 8.91
N PRO A 70 1.18 -11.53 9.50
CA PRO A 70 0.66 -12.80 10.00
C PRO A 70 -0.49 -12.66 10.99
N TYR A 71 -0.50 -11.62 11.78
CA TYR A 71 -1.51 -11.34 12.81
C TYR A 71 -2.62 -10.40 12.35
N SER A 72 -2.73 -10.16 11.03
CA SER A 72 -3.76 -9.27 10.48
C SER A 72 -5.14 -9.92 10.39
N THR A 73 -5.20 -11.24 10.45
CA THR A 73 -6.43 -12.03 10.41
C THR A 73 -6.60 -12.82 11.71
N LEU A 74 -7.82 -13.36 11.95
CA LEU A 74 -8.11 -14.15 13.15
C LEU A 74 -7.18 -15.35 13.26
N ASP A 75 -7.00 -16.09 12.18
CA ASP A 75 -6.03 -17.17 12.10
C ASP A 75 -4.72 -16.62 11.53
N ARG A 76 -3.59 -17.09 12.08
CA ARG A 76 -2.29 -16.63 11.61
C ARG A 76 -2.12 -16.91 10.11
N LYS A 77 -1.82 -15.86 9.38
CA LYS A 77 -1.51 -15.95 7.95
C LYS A 77 -0.01 -16.22 7.76
N GLU A 78 0.32 -17.19 6.93
CA GLU A 78 1.71 -17.48 6.59
C GLU A 78 2.31 -16.34 5.75
N ARG A 79 3.57 -15.98 6.03
CA ARG A 79 4.29 -15.01 5.22
C ARG A 79 4.60 -15.58 3.85
N ASP A 80 4.56 -14.73 2.82
CA ASP A 80 4.91 -15.15 1.44
C ASP A 80 6.34 -15.68 1.37
N SER A 81 7.26 -15.09 2.13
CA SER A 81 8.65 -15.55 2.22
C SER A 81 8.76 -16.99 2.75
N SER A 82 7.90 -17.38 3.67
CA SER A 82 7.87 -18.74 4.22
C SER A 82 7.25 -19.74 3.27
N ARG A 83 6.25 -19.32 2.47
CA ARG A 83 5.65 -20.15 1.44
C ARG A 83 6.53 -20.34 0.21
N GLY A 84 7.52 -19.47 0.04
CA GLY A 84 8.39 -19.47 -1.12
C GLY A 84 7.78 -18.87 -2.40
N ARG A 85 6.57 -18.32 -2.31
CA ARG A 85 5.90 -17.65 -3.44
C ARG A 85 4.93 -16.58 -2.95
N PRO A 86 4.75 -15.49 -3.74
CA PRO A 86 3.78 -14.47 -3.40
C PRO A 86 2.34 -14.99 -3.48
N ASP A 87 1.46 -14.38 -2.70
CA ASP A 87 0.02 -14.58 -2.80
C ASP A 87 -0.50 -13.86 -4.05
N GLY A 88 -1.24 -14.58 -4.91
CA GLY A 88 -1.80 -14.01 -6.14
C GLY A 88 -2.70 -12.80 -5.89
N ARG A 89 -3.50 -12.82 -4.83
CA ARG A 89 -4.34 -11.68 -4.44
C ARG A 89 -3.49 -10.48 -4.02
N GLY A 90 -2.41 -10.72 -3.27
CA GLY A 90 -1.48 -9.68 -2.85
C GLY A 90 -0.83 -8.99 -4.05
N ILE A 91 -0.41 -9.75 -5.04
CA ILE A 91 0.15 -9.23 -6.29
C ILE A 91 -0.87 -8.37 -7.04
N GLU A 92 -2.12 -8.81 -7.13
CA GLU A 92 -3.20 -8.04 -7.77
C GLU A 92 -3.40 -6.69 -7.08
N ILE A 93 -3.42 -6.69 -5.75
CA ILE A 93 -3.58 -5.46 -4.96
C ILE A 93 -2.38 -4.53 -5.15
N GLN A 94 -1.16 -5.07 -5.16
CA GLN A 94 0.05 -4.27 -5.45
C GLN A 94 -0.04 -3.55 -6.78
N ARG A 95 -0.49 -4.24 -7.82
CA ARG A 95 -0.68 -3.65 -9.14
C ARG A 95 -1.74 -2.55 -9.12
N LEU A 96 -2.83 -2.78 -8.41
CA LEU A 96 -3.90 -1.80 -8.27
C LEU A 96 -3.40 -0.53 -7.58
N ILE A 97 -2.69 -0.67 -6.47
CA ILE A 97 -2.11 0.46 -5.73
C ILE A 97 -1.16 1.25 -6.65
N GLY A 98 -0.23 0.55 -7.29
CA GLY A 98 0.75 1.18 -8.17
C GLY A 98 0.09 1.96 -9.32
N ARG A 99 -0.87 1.36 -10.00
CA ARG A 99 -1.59 2.03 -11.10
C ARG A 99 -2.38 3.24 -10.62
N SER A 100 -3.06 3.10 -9.49
CA SER A 100 -3.88 4.18 -8.93
C SER A 100 -3.02 5.38 -8.55
N LEU A 101 -1.89 5.16 -7.90
CA LEU A 101 -1.00 6.24 -7.47
C LEU A 101 -0.23 6.86 -8.64
N ARG A 102 0.18 6.06 -9.63
CA ARG A 102 0.82 6.59 -10.84
C ARG A 102 -0.09 7.53 -11.62
N ALA A 103 -1.39 7.33 -11.53
CA ALA A 103 -2.36 8.20 -12.21
C ALA A 103 -2.46 9.59 -11.59
N VAL A 104 -2.06 9.76 -10.32
CA VAL A 104 -2.17 11.04 -9.61
C VAL A 104 -0.83 11.70 -9.30
N VAL A 105 0.28 11.04 -9.62
CA VAL A 105 1.63 11.57 -9.42
C VAL A 105 2.21 11.98 -10.77
N ASP A 106 2.76 13.19 -10.84
CA ASP A 106 3.48 13.64 -12.02
C ASP A 106 4.90 13.04 -12.01
N LEU A 107 5.06 11.92 -12.70
CA LEU A 107 6.31 11.16 -12.70
C LEU A 107 7.46 11.92 -13.36
N LYS A 108 7.18 12.83 -14.28
CA LYS A 108 8.21 13.67 -14.91
C LYS A 108 8.80 14.65 -13.91
N LYS A 109 7.96 15.23 -13.05
CA LYS A 109 8.40 16.16 -12.00
C LYS A 109 9.16 15.47 -10.88
N LEU A 110 8.97 14.18 -10.70
CA LEU A 110 9.72 13.40 -9.71
C LEU A 110 11.21 13.34 -10.04
N GLY A 111 11.58 13.52 -11.31
CA GLY A 111 12.96 13.37 -11.76
C GLY A 111 13.34 11.88 -11.81
N GLN A 112 14.63 11.59 -11.98
CA GLN A 112 15.11 10.21 -12.06
C GLN A 112 15.17 9.54 -10.67
N ARG A 113 14.01 9.37 -10.08
CA ARG A 113 13.83 8.77 -8.75
C ARG A 113 12.72 7.75 -8.78
N THR A 114 12.76 6.82 -7.83
CA THR A 114 11.67 5.86 -7.61
C THR A 114 11.02 6.15 -6.27
N LEU A 115 9.70 6.27 -6.30
CA LEU A 115 8.90 6.35 -5.09
C LEU A 115 8.40 4.94 -4.78
N CYS A 116 8.88 4.39 -3.67
CA CYS A 116 8.49 3.05 -3.21
C CYS A 116 7.42 3.20 -2.15
N ILE A 117 6.26 2.61 -2.40
CA ILE A 117 5.14 2.60 -1.46
C ILE A 117 5.01 1.20 -0.87
N ASP A 118 5.14 1.11 0.45
CA ASP A 118 5.00 -0.15 1.17
C ASP A 118 3.74 -0.10 2.03
N CYS A 119 2.84 -1.05 1.83
CA CYS A 119 1.58 -1.13 2.54
C CYS A 119 1.51 -2.46 3.29
N ASP A 120 1.42 -2.40 4.62
CA ASP A 120 1.37 -3.56 5.48
C ASP A 120 0.08 -3.55 6.31
N VAL A 121 -0.72 -4.59 6.16
CA VAL A 121 -1.99 -4.70 6.87
C VAL A 121 -1.73 -5.24 8.26
N LEU A 122 -2.06 -4.45 9.30
CA LEU A 122 -2.00 -4.86 10.71
C LEU A 122 -3.24 -5.64 11.11
N GLN A 123 -4.40 -5.19 10.66
CA GLN A 123 -5.69 -5.81 10.97
C GLN A 123 -6.61 -5.64 9.78
N ALA A 124 -7.13 -6.75 9.28
CA ALA A 124 -8.11 -6.77 8.21
C ALA A 124 -9.50 -7.00 8.79
N ASP A 125 -10.44 -6.10 8.46
CA ASP A 125 -11.85 -6.19 8.83
C ASP A 125 -12.70 -5.65 7.69
N GLY A 126 -12.99 -6.49 6.72
CA GLY A 126 -13.55 -6.09 5.44
C GLY A 126 -12.44 -5.62 4.48
N GLY A 127 -12.75 -5.00 3.37
CA GLY A 127 -11.76 -4.65 2.35
C GLY A 127 -10.56 -3.83 2.84
N THR A 128 -9.39 -4.13 2.31
CA THR A 128 -8.12 -3.44 2.63
C THR A 128 -7.55 -2.66 1.45
N ARG A 129 -8.16 -2.76 0.27
CA ARG A 129 -7.65 -2.18 -0.98
C ARG A 129 -7.61 -0.66 -0.98
N THR A 130 -8.59 -0.03 -0.34
CA THR A 130 -8.70 1.42 -0.29
C THR A 130 -7.87 2.04 0.82
#